data_bf544cf7be403da10f95570a31e367d9
#
_entry.id   bf544cf7be403da10f95570a31e367d9
#
_cell.length_a   1.000
_cell.length_b   1.000
_cell.length_c   1.000
_cell.angle_alpha   90.00
_cell.angle_beta   90.00
_cell.angle_gamma   90.00
#
_symmetry.space_group_name_H-M   'P 1'
#
loop_
_entity.id
_entity.type
_entity.pdbx_description
1 polymer ?
#
loop_
_entity_poly.entity_id
_entity_poly.type
_entity_poly.pdbx_seq_one_letter_code
_entity_poly.pdbx_strand_id
1 'polypeptide(L)'
;MGSNPVLPGFHPDPSVCRVGNDFYLVTSTFEYFPGLPVHHSRDLVNWQLIGNVLDRPEQLDLDGVRSSGGLYAPTLRHHRGRFYLVCTLVDPSEGRPGGNFVVTATDPAGPWSDPVWLGAPESFDPSLFFDPVTGSVWLCAARPDRSSPVTGGTEIWVQEFDPATLSLVGEQTVIWHGAWWTRSG
;
A
#
# COMPACT_ATOMS: atom_id res chain seq x y z
N MET A 1 5.71 7.08 29.78
CA MET A 1 4.55 7.28 28.88
C MET A 1 5.05 8.00 27.65
N GLY A 2 4.79 7.48 26.44
CA GLY A 2 5.12 8.18 25.21
C GLY A 2 4.23 9.42 25.03
N SER A 3 4.78 10.47 24.43
CA SER A 3 4.00 11.64 24.01
C SER A 3 3.42 11.42 22.62
N ASN A 4 2.22 11.90 22.33
CA ASN A 4 1.68 11.98 20.99
C ASN A 4 2.01 13.34 20.33
N PRO A 5 2.36 13.35 19.03
CA PRO A 5 2.61 12.20 18.15
C PRO A 5 3.90 11.48 18.49
N VAL A 6 3.93 10.13 18.35
CA VAL A 6 5.15 9.31 18.54
C VAL A 6 6.16 9.46 17.39
N LEU A 7 5.69 9.88 16.22
CA LEU A 7 6.48 10.21 15.03
C LEU A 7 5.99 11.55 14.48
N PRO A 8 6.58 12.68 14.92
CA PRO A 8 6.15 14.01 14.47
C PRO A 8 6.60 14.28 13.04
N GLY A 9 5.78 15.00 12.27
CA GLY A 9 6.09 15.38 10.91
C GLY A 9 5.03 14.91 9.91
N PHE A 10 5.43 14.81 8.63
CA PHE A 10 4.57 14.37 7.55
C PHE A 10 4.65 12.85 7.38
N HIS A 11 3.75 12.13 8.04
CA HIS A 11 3.69 10.67 8.05
C HIS A 11 2.24 10.19 7.85
N PRO A 12 1.64 10.45 6.68
CA PRO A 12 0.26 10.05 6.39
C PRO A 12 0.14 8.55 6.11
N ASP A 13 -1.06 8.02 6.28
CA ASP A 13 -1.46 6.66 5.92
C ASP A 13 -0.53 5.56 6.49
N PRO A 14 -0.28 5.54 7.81
CA PRO A 14 0.67 4.61 8.40
C PRO A 14 0.19 3.16 8.33
N SER A 15 1.07 2.25 7.88
CA SER A 15 0.88 0.81 7.96
C SER A 15 1.97 0.18 8.81
N VAL A 16 1.57 -0.60 9.82
CA VAL A 16 2.49 -1.27 10.75
C VAL A 16 2.46 -2.77 10.53
N CYS A 17 3.66 -3.38 10.47
CA CYS A 17 3.85 -4.82 10.40
C CYS A 17 4.73 -5.28 11.57
N ARG A 18 4.31 -6.35 12.27
CA ARG A 18 5.09 -6.95 13.35
C ARG A 18 5.79 -8.22 12.89
N VAL A 19 7.09 -8.35 13.22
CA VAL A 19 7.88 -9.56 12.99
C VAL A 19 8.63 -9.91 14.30
N GLY A 20 8.18 -10.92 14.98
CA GLY A 20 8.74 -11.25 16.30
C GLY A 20 8.52 -10.13 17.32
N ASN A 21 9.61 -9.51 17.80
CA ASN A 21 9.58 -8.38 18.73
C ASN A 21 9.82 -7.02 18.05
N ASP A 22 9.94 -7.01 16.74
CA ASP A 22 10.22 -5.82 15.94
C ASP A 22 8.95 -5.35 15.23
N PHE A 23 8.78 -4.03 15.13
CA PHE A 23 7.68 -3.38 14.43
C PHE A 23 8.27 -2.51 13.31
N TYR A 24 7.66 -2.60 12.14
CA TYR A 24 8.04 -1.83 10.96
C TYR A 24 6.85 -0.99 10.51
N LEU A 25 7.08 0.29 10.27
CA LEU A 25 6.06 1.24 9.86
C LEU A 25 6.48 1.88 8.55
N VAL A 26 5.54 1.96 7.63
CA VAL A 26 5.66 2.68 6.36
C VAL A 26 4.56 3.72 6.25
N THR A 27 4.81 4.81 5.50
CA THR A 27 3.86 5.89 5.27
C THR A 27 3.86 6.29 3.80
N SER A 28 2.78 6.91 3.31
CA SER A 28 2.73 7.51 1.99
C SER A 28 3.66 8.71 1.88
N THR A 29 4.11 9.02 0.68
CA THR A 29 4.98 10.16 0.40
C THR A 29 4.53 11.00 -0.79
N PHE A 30 3.44 10.63 -1.45
CA PHE A 30 2.93 11.31 -2.63
C PHE A 30 4.01 11.51 -3.70
N GLU A 31 4.26 12.75 -4.15
CA GLU A 31 5.28 13.09 -5.14
C GLU A 31 6.71 13.14 -4.60
N TYR A 32 6.91 12.98 -3.29
CA TYR A 32 8.24 13.11 -2.68
C TYR A 32 9.10 11.85 -2.86
N PHE A 33 10.37 12.08 -3.19
CA PHE A 33 11.40 11.05 -3.33
C PHE A 33 12.60 11.34 -2.41
N PRO A 34 13.22 10.31 -1.77
CA PRO A 34 12.90 8.87 -1.79
C PRO A 34 11.53 8.56 -1.21
N GLY A 35 10.85 7.55 -1.81
CA GLY A 35 9.48 7.21 -1.48
C GLY A 35 9.33 6.12 -0.43
N LEU A 36 8.22 6.19 0.34
CA LEU A 36 7.78 5.18 1.29
C LEU A 36 8.85 4.84 2.35
N PRO A 37 9.12 5.77 3.32
CA PRO A 37 10.09 5.55 4.37
C PRO A 37 9.69 4.37 5.26
N VAL A 38 10.68 3.57 5.66
CA VAL A 38 10.52 2.45 6.58
C VAL A 38 11.11 2.82 7.92
N HIS A 39 10.30 2.82 8.95
CA HIS A 39 10.72 3.03 10.34
C HIS A 39 10.65 1.71 11.11
N HIS A 40 11.59 1.53 12.04
CA HIS A 40 11.67 0.39 12.94
C HIS A 40 11.45 0.83 14.39
N SER A 41 10.76 -0.01 15.17
CA SER A 41 10.58 0.16 16.61
C SER A 41 10.50 -1.20 17.31
N ARG A 42 10.80 -1.22 18.61
CA ARG A 42 10.55 -2.37 19.49
C ARG A 42 9.50 -2.10 20.56
N ASP A 43 8.98 -0.90 20.63
CA ASP A 43 8.06 -0.45 21.68
C ASP A 43 6.87 0.36 21.16
N LEU A 44 6.78 0.59 19.84
CA LEU A 44 5.75 1.42 19.17
C LEU A 44 5.79 2.91 19.59
N VAL A 45 6.80 3.33 20.31
CA VAL A 45 6.98 4.70 20.80
C VAL A 45 8.23 5.34 20.21
N ASN A 46 9.35 4.61 20.22
CA ASN A 46 10.62 5.07 19.68
C ASN A 46 10.82 4.48 18.28
N TRP A 47 10.74 5.34 17.27
CA TRP A 47 10.85 4.96 15.86
C TRP A 47 12.15 5.48 15.26
N GLN A 48 12.84 4.63 14.52
CA GLN A 48 14.06 4.95 13.79
C GLN A 48 13.85 4.71 12.31
N LEU A 49 14.13 5.69 11.46
CA LEU A 49 14.19 5.53 10.02
C LEU A 49 15.33 4.57 9.67
N ILE A 50 15.05 3.49 8.93
CA ILE A 50 16.02 2.46 8.53
C ILE A 50 16.26 2.38 7.03
N GLY A 51 15.41 3.01 6.21
CA GLY A 51 15.54 3.04 4.75
C GLY A 51 14.28 3.57 4.09
N ASN A 52 14.26 3.49 2.78
CA ASN A 52 13.09 3.80 1.95
C ASN A 52 12.82 2.62 1.01
N VAL A 53 11.56 2.38 0.70
CA VAL A 53 11.16 1.29 -0.20
C VAL A 53 11.55 1.62 -1.64
N LEU A 54 11.36 2.87 -2.03
CA LEU A 54 11.67 3.39 -3.36
C LEU A 54 12.79 4.44 -3.21
N ASP A 55 14.02 4.02 -3.42
CA ASP A 55 15.23 4.83 -3.22
C ASP A 55 16.09 4.99 -4.49
N ARG A 56 15.70 4.34 -5.59
CA ARG A 56 16.38 4.41 -6.89
C ARG A 56 15.44 4.98 -7.96
N PRO A 57 15.83 6.02 -8.69
CA PRO A 57 15.02 6.59 -9.79
C PRO A 57 14.63 5.55 -10.86
N GLU A 58 15.50 4.57 -11.11
CA GLU A 58 15.25 3.48 -12.07
C GLU A 58 14.15 2.52 -11.59
N GLN A 59 13.93 2.45 -10.27
CA GLN A 59 12.91 1.60 -9.65
C GLN A 59 11.50 2.19 -9.89
N LEU A 60 11.33 3.46 -9.65
CA LEU A 60 10.11 4.20 -9.94
C LEU A 60 10.42 5.69 -10.09
N ASP A 61 10.11 6.23 -11.26
CA ASP A 61 10.33 7.64 -11.56
C ASP A 61 9.06 8.46 -11.27
N LEU A 62 9.20 9.43 -10.37
CA LEU A 62 8.15 10.37 -9.97
C LEU A 62 8.23 11.73 -10.69
N ASP A 63 9.16 11.91 -11.65
CA ASP A 63 9.28 13.14 -12.40
C ASP A 63 7.98 13.50 -13.13
N GLY A 64 7.51 14.73 -12.96
CA GLY A 64 6.28 15.23 -13.58
C GLY A 64 4.98 14.75 -12.92
N VAL A 65 5.07 14.00 -11.84
CA VAL A 65 3.89 13.68 -10.99
C VAL A 65 3.40 15.00 -10.37
N ARG A 66 2.09 15.26 -10.49
CA ARG A 66 1.51 16.48 -9.93
C ARG A 66 1.57 16.50 -8.40
N SER A 67 1.51 17.69 -7.83
CA SER A 67 1.42 17.86 -6.38
C SER A 67 0.19 17.10 -5.82
N SER A 68 0.39 16.36 -4.74
CA SER A 68 -0.57 15.45 -4.12
C SER A 68 -1.01 14.27 -5.01
N GLY A 69 -0.32 13.99 -6.10
CA GLY A 69 -0.32 12.72 -6.82
C GLY A 69 0.74 11.77 -6.27
N GLY A 70 1.09 10.71 -7.00
CA GLY A 70 2.21 9.84 -6.66
C GLY A 70 1.85 8.69 -5.73
N LEU A 71 2.66 8.46 -4.70
CA LEU A 71 2.60 7.29 -3.83
C LEU A 71 1.58 7.47 -2.70
N TYR A 72 0.42 6.83 -2.86
CA TYR A 72 -0.68 6.86 -1.90
C TYR A 72 -0.46 5.86 -0.76
N ALA A 73 -1.53 5.49 -0.04
CA ALA A 73 -1.46 4.63 1.14
C ALA A 73 -0.77 3.28 0.87
N PRO A 74 0.40 3.03 1.47
CA PRO A 74 1.06 1.73 1.39
C PRO A 74 0.51 0.77 2.42
N THR A 75 0.60 -0.53 2.13
CA THR A 75 0.38 -1.57 3.14
C THR A 75 1.56 -2.52 3.18
N LEU A 76 2.13 -2.69 4.39
CA LEU A 76 3.27 -3.57 4.65
C LEU A 76 2.81 -4.86 5.30
N ARG A 77 3.29 -6.01 4.79
CA ARG A 77 3.07 -7.34 5.38
C ARG A 77 4.37 -8.13 5.38
N HIS A 78 4.47 -9.07 6.32
CA HIS A 78 5.57 -10.03 6.36
C HIS A 78 4.99 -11.46 6.34
N HIS A 79 5.52 -12.29 5.44
CA HIS A 79 5.12 -13.69 5.33
C HIS A 79 6.31 -14.55 4.89
N ARG A 80 6.56 -15.64 5.64
CA ARG A 80 7.61 -16.63 5.33
C ARG A 80 8.98 -16.02 5.02
N GLY A 81 9.43 -15.07 5.88
CA GLY A 81 10.76 -14.45 5.76
C GLY A 81 10.87 -13.37 4.68
N ARG A 82 9.76 -12.94 4.09
CA ARG A 82 9.74 -11.88 3.08
C ARG A 82 8.75 -10.79 3.44
N PHE A 83 9.14 -9.56 3.25
CA PHE A 83 8.28 -8.39 3.31
C PHE A 83 7.63 -8.18 1.94
N TYR A 84 6.36 -7.84 1.96
CA TYR A 84 5.55 -7.43 0.81
C TYR A 84 4.99 -6.06 1.12
N LEU A 85 5.21 -5.12 0.23
CA LEU A 85 4.57 -3.81 0.29
C LEU A 85 3.77 -3.62 -0.98
N VAL A 86 2.48 -3.29 -0.82
CA VAL A 86 1.59 -2.88 -1.90
C VAL A 86 1.25 -1.41 -1.74
N CYS A 87 1.20 -0.69 -2.85
CA CYS A 87 0.93 0.74 -2.89
C CYS A 87 0.27 1.09 -4.23
N THR A 88 -0.31 2.28 -4.32
CA THR A 88 -0.85 2.84 -5.56
C THR A 88 -0.03 4.03 -6.00
N LEU A 89 0.39 4.04 -7.26
CA LEU A 89 0.87 5.25 -7.94
C LEU A 89 -0.32 5.91 -8.63
N VAL A 90 -0.71 7.09 -8.12
CA VAL A 90 -1.81 7.90 -8.64
C VAL A 90 -1.26 9.03 -9.50
N ASP A 91 -1.97 9.32 -10.59
CA ASP A 91 -1.60 10.38 -11.56
C ASP A 91 -0.15 10.28 -12.03
N PRO A 92 0.25 9.14 -12.61
CA PRO A 92 1.58 9.01 -13.20
C PRO A 92 1.76 10.03 -14.32
N SER A 93 3.01 10.41 -14.60
CA SER A 93 3.33 11.21 -15.78
C SER A 93 2.88 10.49 -17.06
N GLU A 94 2.56 11.26 -18.10
CA GLU A 94 2.07 10.75 -19.36
C GLU A 94 2.97 9.65 -19.95
N GLY A 95 2.35 8.54 -20.36
CA GLY A 95 3.05 7.39 -20.93
C GLY A 95 3.72 6.46 -19.91
N ARG A 96 3.58 6.71 -18.60
CA ARG A 96 4.12 5.87 -17.53
C ARG A 96 3.05 4.99 -16.90
N PRO A 97 3.42 3.81 -16.37
CA PRO A 97 2.49 2.95 -15.66
C PRO A 97 2.00 3.61 -14.38
N GLY A 98 0.76 3.31 -13.99
CA GLY A 98 0.16 3.72 -12.73
C GLY A 98 -0.78 2.65 -12.18
N GLY A 99 -1.38 2.91 -11.01
CA GLY A 99 -2.23 1.99 -10.30
C GLY A 99 -1.48 1.18 -9.24
N ASN A 100 -2.01 0.04 -8.87
CA ASN A 100 -1.46 -0.79 -7.80
C ASN A 100 -0.21 -1.54 -8.24
N PHE A 101 0.79 -1.57 -7.36
CA PHE A 101 2.02 -2.34 -7.54
C PHE A 101 2.42 -3.04 -6.24
N VAL A 102 3.26 -4.05 -6.36
CA VAL A 102 3.89 -4.74 -5.24
C VAL A 102 5.41 -4.69 -5.38
N VAL A 103 6.10 -4.49 -4.26
CA VAL A 103 7.54 -4.65 -4.12
C VAL A 103 7.83 -5.57 -2.94
N THR A 104 8.97 -6.27 -2.98
CA THR A 104 9.36 -7.23 -1.94
C THR A 104 10.79 -7.04 -1.49
N ALA A 105 11.07 -7.41 -0.22
CA ALA A 105 12.42 -7.47 0.33
C ALA A 105 12.53 -8.60 1.37
N THR A 106 13.72 -9.08 1.63
CA THR A 106 14.02 -9.98 2.76
C THR A 106 14.47 -9.20 3.98
N ASP A 107 15.09 -8.04 3.76
CA ASP A 107 15.47 -7.08 4.80
C ASP A 107 14.56 -5.84 4.68
N PRO A 108 13.89 -5.40 5.74
CA PRO A 108 13.02 -4.21 5.69
C PRO A 108 13.77 -2.91 5.40
N ALA A 109 15.09 -2.87 5.66
CA ALA A 109 15.95 -1.75 5.28
C ALA A 109 16.30 -1.75 3.79
N GLY A 110 15.95 -2.81 3.05
CA GLY A 110 16.25 -2.99 1.63
C GLY A 110 17.49 -3.87 1.35
N PRO A 111 17.89 -4.04 0.08
CA PRO A 111 17.24 -3.42 -1.07
C PRO A 111 15.86 -4.03 -1.38
N TRP A 112 14.92 -3.18 -1.78
CA TRP A 112 13.60 -3.59 -2.26
C TRP A 112 13.65 -3.90 -3.77
N SER A 113 12.79 -4.82 -4.21
CA SER A 113 12.65 -5.16 -5.63
C SER A 113 12.12 -3.98 -6.44
N ASP A 114 12.25 -4.06 -7.75
CA ASP A 114 11.50 -3.19 -8.65
C ASP A 114 10.01 -3.47 -8.55
N PRO A 115 9.12 -2.49 -8.83
CA PRO A 115 7.68 -2.66 -8.78
C PRO A 115 7.16 -3.66 -9.80
N VAL A 116 6.30 -4.58 -9.34
CA VAL A 116 5.48 -5.43 -10.20
C VAL A 116 4.06 -4.87 -10.20
N TRP A 117 3.59 -4.43 -11.37
CA TRP A 117 2.28 -3.81 -11.54
C TRP A 117 1.18 -4.86 -11.51
N LEU A 118 0.14 -4.62 -10.69
CA LEU A 118 -0.93 -5.58 -10.44
C LEU A 118 -2.16 -5.40 -11.35
N GLY A 119 -2.12 -4.43 -12.26
CA GLY A 119 -3.30 -4.07 -13.04
C GLY A 119 -4.35 -3.31 -12.20
N ALA A 120 -5.61 -3.26 -12.66
CA ALA A 120 -6.71 -2.52 -12.04
C ALA A 120 -6.38 -1.02 -11.82
N PRO A 121 -6.18 -0.24 -12.90
CA PRO A 121 -5.62 1.12 -12.86
C PRO A 121 -6.49 2.15 -12.11
N GLU A 122 -7.80 1.90 -11.95
CA GLU A 122 -8.70 2.76 -11.19
C GLU A 122 -8.77 2.42 -9.70
N SER A 123 -8.00 1.41 -9.27
CA SER A 123 -8.02 0.89 -7.91
C SER A 123 -6.95 1.58 -7.06
N PHE A 124 -7.23 1.78 -5.77
CA PHE A 124 -6.35 2.44 -4.82
C PHE A 124 -6.43 1.81 -3.42
N ASP A 125 -5.50 2.16 -2.54
CA ASP A 125 -5.38 1.71 -1.16
C ASP A 125 -5.37 0.17 -1.02
N PRO A 126 -4.42 -0.51 -1.70
CA PRO A 126 -4.36 -1.96 -1.69
C PRO A 126 -3.86 -2.51 -0.35
N SER A 127 -4.35 -3.69 0.02
CA SER A 127 -3.89 -4.43 1.20
C SER A 127 -3.80 -5.92 0.89
N LEU A 128 -2.73 -6.57 1.33
CA LEU A 128 -2.60 -8.03 1.26
C LEU A 128 -3.05 -8.69 2.56
N PHE A 129 -3.77 -9.79 2.44
CA PHE A 129 -4.12 -10.68 3.54
C PHE A 129 -3.59 -12.08 3.26
N PHE A 130 -2.72 -12.56 4.13
CA PHE A 130 -2.18 -13.93 4.11
C PHE A 130 -3.04 -14.77 5.05
N ASP A 131 -3.92 -15.60 4.51
CA ASP A 131 -4.82 -16.43 5.30
C ASP A 131 -4.03 -17.58 5.97
N PRO A 132 -3.94 -17.61 7.32
CA PRO A 132 -3.19 -18.65 8.01
C PRO A 132 -3.90 -20.00 8.02
N VAL A 133 -5.19 -20.05 7.67
CA VAL A 133 -6.00 -21.26 7.69
C VAL A 133 -5.94 -21.99 6.36
N THR A 134 -6.19 -21.27 5.27
CA THR A 134 -6.23 -21.86 3.91
C THR A 134 -4.86 -21.80 3.22
N GLY A 135 -3.99 -20.87 3.62
CA GLY A 135 -2.74 -20.56 2.94
C GLY A 135 -2.91 -19.70 1.69
N SER A 136 -4.13 -19.35 1.33
CA SER A 136 -4.42 -18.41 0.24
C SER A 136 -3.97 -17.00 0.59
N VAL A 137 -3.64 -16.22 -0.42
CA VAL A 137 -3.33 -14.80 -0.25
C VAL A 137 -4.33 -13.99 -1.07
N TRP A 138 -4.84 -12.93 -0.46
CA TRP A 138 -5.85 -12.06 -1.06
C TRP A 138 -5.35 -10.63 -1.12
N LEU A 139 -5.59 -9.98 -2.24
CA LEU A 139 -5.49 -8.53 -2.35
C LEU A 139 -6.88 -7.93 -2.23
N CYS A 140 -6.99 -6.93 -1.36
CA CYS A 140 -8.19 -6.12 -1.17
C CYS A 140 -7.84 -4.67 -1.53
N ALA A 141 -8.72 -3.99 -2.26
CA ALA A 141 -8.51 -2.58 -2.60
C ALA A 141 -9.85 -1.86 -2.83
N ALA A 142 -9.81 -0.53 -2.81
CA ALA A 142 -10.94 0.32 -3.18
C ALA A 142 -10.91 0.68 -4.67
N ARG A 143 -12.08 1.00 -5.24
CA ARG A 143 -12.23 1.64 -6.54
C ARG A 143 -13.52 2.44 -6.62
N PRO A 144 -13.69 3.35 -7.59
CA PRO A 144 -14.95 4.03 -7.80
C PRO A 144 -16.09 3.03 -8.05
N ASP A 145 -17.17 3.15 -7.30
CA ASP A 145 -18.41 2.39 -7.56
C ASP A 145 -19.26 3.15 -8.59
N ARG A 146 -19.22 2.67 -9.84
CA ARG A 146 -19.97 3.28 -10.97
C ARG A 146 -21.47 3.04 -10.88
N SER A 147 -21.93 2.13 -10.02
CA SER A 147 -23.35 1.88 -9.74
C SER A 147 -23.90 2.73 -8.60
N SER A 148 -23.01 3.44 -7.91
CA SER A 148 -23.35 4.26 -6.74
C SER A 148 -24.32 5.39 -7.08
N PRO A 149 -25.44 5.58 -6.36
CA PRO A 149 -26.27 6.76 -6.47
C PRO A 149 -25.63 8.03 -5.86
N VAL A 150 -24.49 7.87 -5.17
CA VAL A 150 -23.77 8.98 -4.53
C VAL A 150 -22.52 9.30 -5.36
N THR A 151 -22.36 10.58 -5.70
CA THR A 151 -21.14 11.06 -6.38
C THR A 151 -19.90 10.76 -5.53
N GLY A 152 -18.91 10.12 -6.12
CA GLY A 152 -17.68 9.72 -5.44
C GLY A 152 -17.84 8.47 -4.56
N GLY A 153 -18.92 7.70 -4.72
CA GLY A 153 -19.08 6.40 -4.07
C GLY A 153 -17.94 5.44 -4.47
N THR A 154 -17.50 4.65 -3.51
CA THR A 154 -16.47 3.63 -3.71
C THR A 154 -16.95 2.26 -3.30
N GLU A 155 -16.40 1.23 -3.90
CA GLU A 155 -16.60 -0.16 -3.52
C GLU A 155 -15.29 -0.81 -3.14
N ILE A 156 -15.36 -1.85 -2.30
CA ILE A 156 -14.22 -2.68 -1.94
C ILE A 156 -14.32 -3.99 -2.69
N TRP A 157 -13.23 -4.40 -3.32
CA TRP A 157 -13.12 -5.68 -4.00
C TRP A 157 -11.96 -6.50 -3.45
N VAL A 158 -12.02 -7.80 -3.66
CA VAL A 158 -10.95 -8.76 -3.37
C VAL A 158 -10.66 -9.61 -4.59
N GLN A 159 -9.41 -10.05 -4.70
CA GLN A 159 -8.95 -11.01 -5.69
C GLN A 159 -7.82 -11.83 -5.10
N GLU A 160 -7.71 -13.09 -5.48
CA GLU A 160 -6.60 -13.93 -5.05
C GLU A 160 -5.28 -13.40 -5.63
N PHE A 161 -4.23 -13.44 -4.80
CA PHE A 161 -2.88 -13.00 -5.15
C PHE A 161 -1.93 -14.20 -5.05
N ASP A 162 -1.17 -14.46 -6.10
CA ASP A 162 -0.11 -15.45 -6.09
C ASP A 162 1.22 -14.81 -5.65
N PRO A 163 1.72 -15.10 -4.44
CA PRO A 163 2.98 -14.55 -3.94
C PRO A 163 4.22 -15.10 -4.66
N ALA A 164 4.10 -16.17 -5.43
CA ALA A 164 5.23 -16.73 -6.18
C ALA A 164 5.47 -15.97 -7.50
N THR A 165 4.39 -15.59 -8.17
CA THR A 165 4.43 -14.83 -9.43
C THR A 165 4.21 -13.34 -9.24
N LEU A 166 3.82 -12.90 -8.03
CA LEU A 166 3.44 -11.52 -7.68
C LEU A 166 2.32 -10.99 -8.59
N SER A 167 1.31 -11.81 -8.84
CA SER A 167 0.21 -11.48 -9.76
C SER A 167 -1.15 -11.77 -9.14
N LEU A 168 -2.18 -11.09 -9.66
CA LEU A 168 -3.57 -11.38 -9.33
C LEU A 168 -4.03 -12.60 -10.15
N VAL A 169 -4.77 -13.51 -9.51
CA VAL A 169 -5.28 -14.74 -10.13
C VAL A 169 -6.78 -14.90 -9.84
N GLY A 170 -7.49 -15.61 -10.72
CA GLY A 170 -8.91 -15.81 -10.57
C GLY A 170 -9.76 -14.56 -10.82
N GLU A 171 -11.02 -14.63 -10.41
CA GLU A 171 -11.99 -13.56 -10.61
C GLU A 171 -11.96 -12.53 -9.47
N GLN A 172 -12.24 -11.28 -9.81
CA GLN A 172 -12.38 -10.18 -8.88
C GLN A 172 -13.81 -10.19 -8.30
N THR A 173 -13.93 -10.12 -6.98
CA THR A 173 -15.22 -10.11 -6.27
C THR A 173 -15.39 -8.82 -5.48
N VAL A 174 -16.51 -8.12 -5.70
CA VAL A 174 -16.91 -6.99 -4.86
C VAL A 174 -17.49 -7.52 -3.56
N ILE A 175 -16.97 -7.03 -2.42
CA ILE A 175 -17.38 -7.46 -1.09
C ILE A 175 -18.12 -6.38 -0.31
N TRP A 176 -18.06 -5.13 -0.75
CA TRP A 176 -18.74 -4.02 -0.08
C TRP A 176 -18.91 -2.82 -1.03
N HIS A 177 -20.12 -2.24 -1.07
CA HIS A 177 -20.49 -1.10 -1.91
C HIS A 177 -20.49 0.24 -1.17
N GLY A 178 -19.88 0.31 0.01
CA GLY A 178 -19.93 1.51 0.83
C GLY A 178 -21.16 1.60 1.73
N ALA A 179 -21.15 2.55 2.64
CA ALA A 179 -22.31 2.85 3.50
C ALA A 179 -23.18 3.91 2.83
N TRP A 180 -24.40 3.53 2.44
CA TRP A 180 -25.40 4.44 1.94
C TRP A 180 -26.09 5.12 3.14
N TRP A 181 -25.76 6.37 3.42
CA TRP A 181 -26.56 7.18 4.31
C TRP A 181 -27.78 7.68 3.52
N THR A 182 -28.87 6.93 3.55
CA THR A 182 -30.17 7.52 3.22
C THR A 182 -30.45 8.52 4.33
N ARG A 183 -30.32 9.82 4.06
CA ARG A 183 -31.01 10.83 4.82
C ARG A 183 -32.50 10.58 4.57
N SER A 184 -33.15 9.83 5.46
CA SER A 184 -34.61 9.92 5.60
C SER A 184 -34.90 11.37 6.02
N GLY A 185 -35.45 12.15 5.08
CA GLY A 185 -35.99 13.47 5.34
C GLY A 185 -37.16 13.41 6.29
#